data_7caf9d6f8b1dbe2777236dee70452977
#
_entry.id   7caf9d6f8b1dbe2777236dee70452977
#
_cell.length_a   1.000
_cell.length_b   1.000
_cell.length_c   1.000
_cell.angle_alpha   90.00
_cell.angle_beta   90.00
_cell.angle_gamma   90.00
#
_symmetry.space_group_name_H-M   'P 1'
#
loop_
_entity.id
_entity.type
_entity.pdbx_description
1 polymer ?
#
loop_
_entity_poly.entity_id
_entity_poly.type
_entity_poly.pdbx_seq_one_letter_code
_entity_poly.pdbx_strand_id
1 'polypeptide(L)'
;MNDKKVIRKIAAIFVTDVVNYSTLMEKDENSTIQNLNSCKSILENLFKEHGGKIFNTAGDSILAEFQSAVSSVICASEFQKLIKERNKNIDEDKKMEFRIGLNMGDVIVEGTNLYGEGVNIAARLEALATPGGVCLSKTIYDLVAQKTDLIFNELGHQKVKNTDLNAYSLNIEEYDKGINEEYISSMEDVIKPPTIAVLPFKNMSND
;
A
#
# COMPACT_ATOMS: atom_id res chain seq x y z
N MET A 1 -20.07 -24.99 26.34
CA MET A 1 -19.24 -24.50 25.23
C MET A 1 -19.89 -23.21 24.74
N ASN A 2 -19.26 -22.05 24.95
CA ASN A 2 -19.76 -20.80 24.40
C ASN A 2 -19.44 -20.80 22.90
N ASP A 3 -20.45 -21.02 22.05
CA ASP A 3 -20.32 -20.78 20.62
C ASP A 3 -20.06 -19.28 20.41
N LYS A 4 -18.79 -18.92 20.27
CA LYS A 4 -18.43 -17.55 19.84
C LYS A 4 -19.05 -17.34 18.46
N LYS A 5 -20.09 -16.53 18.38
CA LYS A 5 -20.74 -16.14 17.14
C LYS A 5 -19.68 -15.55 16.20
N VAL A 6 -19.41 -16.24 15.10
CA VAL A 6 -18.47 -15.74 14.07
C VAL A 6 -19.11 -14.52 13.42
N ILE A 7 -18.47 -13.36 13.53
CA ILE A 7 -18.92 -12.12 12.89
C ILE A 7 -18.30 -12.06 11.49
N ARG A 8 -19.14 -11.84 10.48
CA ARG A 8 -18.72 -11.70 9.08
C ARG A 8 -19.17 -10.36 8.52
N LYS A 9 -18.43 -9.83 7.58
CA LYS A 9 -18.79 -8.63 6.83
C LYS A 9 -18.16 -8.65 5.44
N ILE A 10 -18.71 -7.82 4.54
CA ILE A 10 -18.09 -7.54 3.24
C ILE A 10 -17.22 -6.30 3.41
N ALA A 11 -15.98 -6.37 2.91
CA ALA A 11 -15.05 -5.24 2.94
C ALA A 11 -14.16 -5.23 1.69
N ALA A 12 -13.72 -4.06 1.28
CA ALA A 12 -12.61 -3.93 0.35
C ALA A 12 -11.31 -4.07 1.14
N ILE A 13 -10.50 -5.04 0.77
CA ILE A 13 -9.23 -5.38 1.41
C ILE A 13 -8.10 -4.83 0.57
N PHE A 14 -7.23 -4.10 1.24
CA PHE A 14 -6.00 -3.51 0.70
C PHE A 14 -4.81 -4.22 1.34
N VAL A 15 -3.96 -4.82 0.52
CA VAL A 15 -2.70 -5.44 0.96
C VAL A 15 -1.56 -4.77 0.21
N THR A 16 -0.52 -4.40 0.90
CA THR A 16 0.71 -3.88 0.28
C THR A 16 1.94 -4.46 0.92
N ASP A 17 3.00 -4.57 0.15
CA ASP A 17 4.29 -5.13 0.53
C ASP A 17 5.41 -4.38 -0.20
N VAL A 18 6.62 -4.35 0.38
CA VAL A 18 7.80 -3.72 -0.23
C VAL A 18 8.53 -4.70 -1.13
N VAL A 19 8.85 -4.26 -2.33
CA VAL A 19 9.63 -5.05 -3.29
C VAL A 19 11.05 -5.25 -2.77
N ASN A 20 11.52 -6.51 -2.73
CA ASN A 20 12.88 -6.87 -2.31
C ASN A 20 13.28 -6.36 -0.91
N TYR A 21 12.34 -6.24 0.02
CA TYR A 21 12.58 -5.72 1.37
C TYR A 21 13.75 -6.40 2.09
N SER A 22 13.82 -7.73 2.05
CA SER A 22 14.92 -8.49 2.69
C SER A 22 16.29 -8.08 2.14
N THR A 23 16.41 -7.84 0.84
CA THR A 23 17.66 -7.38 0.22
C THR A 23 18.05 -5.97 0.65
N LEU A 24 17.07 -5.08 0.82
CA LEU A 24 17.31 -3.73 1.35
C LEU A 24 17.79 -3.79 2.80
N MET A 25 17.16 -4.65 3.63
CA MET A 25 17.54 -4.87 5.03
C MET A 25 18.96 -5.43 5.16
N GLU A 26 19.36 -6.36 4.29
CA GLU A 26 20.73 -6.92 4.28
C GLU A 26 21.80 -5.87 3.94
N LYS A 27 21.46 -4.87 3.10
CA LYS A 27 22.38 -3.80 2.71
C LYS A 27 22.57 -2.74 3.79
N ASP A 28 21.47 -2.22 4.31
CA ASP A 28 21.46 -1.17 5.34
C ASP A 28 20.15 -1.21 6.12
N GLU A 29 20.15 -1.92 7.24
CA GLU A 29 18.96 -2.11 8.10
C GLU A 29 18.41 -0.79 8.61
N ASN A 30 19.26 0.10 9.13
CA ASN A 30 18.81 1.36 9.73
C ASN A 30 18.17 2.30 8.70
N SER A 31 18.80 2.47 7.55
CA SER A 31 18.28 3.30 6.46
C SER A 31 16.97 2.70 5.91
N THR A 32 16.90 1.39 5.77
CA THR A 32 15.71 0.68 5.29
C THR A 32 14.53 0.86 6.22
N ILE A 33 14.72 0.71 7.54
CA ILE A 33 13.66 0.93 8.53
C ILE A 33 13.18 2.39 8.52
N GLN A 34 14.09 3.36 8.44
CA GLN A 34 13.72 4.79 8.38
C GLN A 34 12.92 5.10 7.11
N ASN A 35 13.36 4.59 5.96
CA ASN A 35 12.66 4.75 4.69
C ASN A 35 11.27 4.11 4.72
N LEU A 36 11.17 2.89 5.27
CA LEU A 36 9.89 2.21 5.43
C LEU A 36 8.92 3.03 6.30
N ASN A 37 9.39 3.55 7.43
CA ASN A 37 8.56 4.36 8.32
C ASN A 37 8.07 5.64 7.64
N SER A 38 8.89 6.29 6.82
CA SER A 38 8.47 7.44 6.03
C SER A 38 7.40 7.07 5.00
N CYS A 39 7.56 5.95 4.30
CA CYS A 39 6.55 5.47 3.36
C CYS A 39 5.24 5.06 4.08
N LYS A 40 5.34 4.43 5.25
CA LYS A 40 4.17 4.10 6.09
C LYS A 40 3.42 5.35 6.52
N SER A 41 4.11 6.42 6.90
CA SER A 41 3.47 7.69 7.27
C SER A 41 2.66 8.30 6.13
N ILE A 42 3.15 8.23 4.88
CA ILE A 42 2.39 8.64 3.70
C ILE A 42 1.11 7.81 3.59
N LEU A 43 1.22 6.49 3.67
CA LEU A 43 0.08 5.58 3.55
C LEU A 43 -0.95 5.77 4.67
N GLU A 44 -0.51 5.97 5.91
CA GLU A 44 -1.39 6.22 7.05
C GLU A 44 -2.19 7.52 6.90
N ASN A 45 -1.59 8.56 6.33
CA ASN A 45 -2.30 9.80 6.03
C ASN A 45 -3.36 9.58 4.95
N LEU A 46 -3.03 8.91 3.87
CA LEU A 46 -4.00 8.55 2.83
C LEU A 46 -5.13 7.67 3.39
N PHE A 47 -4.83 6.73 4.29
CA PHE A 47 -5.88 5.94 4.95
C PHE A 47 -6.84 6.80 5.76
N LYS A 48 -6.34 7.82 6.48
CA LYS A 48 -7.22 8.76 7.20
C LYS A 48 -8.12 9.55 6.26
N GLU A 49 -7.60 9.98 5.11
CA GLU A 49 -8.34 10.74 4.10
C GLU A 49 -9.40 9.90 3.39
N HIS A 50 -9.06 8.67 3.02
CA HIS A 50 -9.92 7.78 2.24
C HIS A 50 -10.74 6.78 3.07
N GLY A 51 -10.64 6.85 4.40
CA GLY A 51 -11.40 5.97 5.30
C GLY A 51 -10.85 4.53 5.37
N GLY A 52 -9.57 4.34 5.11
CA GLY A 52 -8.86 3.08 5.31
C GLY A 52 -8.61 2.81 6.79
N LYS A 53 -8.70 1.56 7.21
CA LYS A 53 -8.41 1.11 8.55
C LYS A 53 -7.44 -0.06 8.53
N ILE A 54 -6.24 0.14 9.07
CA ILE A 54 -5.26 -0.93 9.23
C ILE A 54 -5.80 -1.94 10.23
N PHE A 55 -5.78 -3.22 9.87
CA PHE A 55 -6.16 -4.31 10.75
C PHE A 55 -5.01 -5.26 11.06
N ASN A 56 -3.95 -5.25 10.25
CA ASN A 56 -2.75 -6.04 10.50
C ASN A 56 -1.51 -5.42 9.86
N THR A 57 -0.35 -5.67 10.46
CA THR A 57 0.96 -5.35 9.90
C THR A 57 1.91 -6.51 10.17
N ALA A 58 2.71 -6.91 9.20
CA ALA A 58 3.69 -7.98 9.33
C ALA A 58 4.98 -7.57 8.59
N GLY A 59 5.97 -7.09 9.36
CA GLY A 59 7.20 -6.56 8.77
C GLY A 59 6.92 -5.32 7.92
N ASP A 60 7.18 -5.44 6.63
CA ASP A 60 6.93 -4.43 5.61
C ASP A 60 5.50 -4.46 5.05
N SER A 61 4.78 -5.57 5.22
CA SER A 61 3.39 -5.70 4.75
C SER A 61 2.41 -4.93 5.62
N ILE A 62 1.45 -4.25 4.97
CA ILE A 62 0.32 -3.57 5.63
C ILE A 62 -0.98 -4.08 5.03
N LEU A 63 -1.90 -4.47 5.91
CA LEU A 63 -3.23 -4.93 5.56
C LEU A 63 -4.27 -3.96 6.12
N ALA A 64 -5.10 -3.43 5.24
CA ALA A 64 -6.15 -2.48 5.61
C ALA A 64 -7.50 -2.86 4.98
N GLU A 65 -8.57 -2.35 5.59
CA GLU A 65 -9.92 -2.46 5.08
C GLU A 65 -10.49 -1.10 4.72
N PHE A 66 -11.36 -1.09 3.71
CA PHE A 66 -12.17 0.06 3.32
C PHE A 66 -13.64 -0.35 3.21
N GLN A 67 -14.53 0.58 3.51
CA GLN A 67 -15.96 0.39 3.24
C GLN A 67 -16.31 0.64 1.78
N SER A 68 -15.49 1.40 1.07
CA SER A 68 -15.68 1.77 -0.33
C SER A 68 -14.58 1.20 -1.22
N ALA A 69 -14.96 0.44 -2.24
CA ALA A 69 -14.04 -0.03 -3.28
C ALA A 69 -13.41 1.16 -4.04
N VAL A 70 -14.19 2.20 -4.34
CA VAL A 70 -13.70 3.41 -5.01
C VAL A 70 -12.60 4.08 -4.17
N SER A 71 -12.86 4.32 -2.89
CA SER A 71 -11.88 4.92 -1.98
C SER A 71 -10.59 4.09 -1.87
N SER A 72 -10.69 2.75 -1.84
CA SER A 72 -9.51 1.89 -1.77
C SER A 72 -8.63 1.98 -3.02
N VAL A 73 -9.24 2.10 -4.22
CA VAL A 73 -8.50 2.19 -5.48
C VAL A 73 -7.87 3.57 -5.65
N ILE A 74 -8.59 4.64 -5.30
CA ILE A 74 -8.05 6.01 -5.32
C ILE A 74 -6.86 6.11 -4.37
N CYS A 75 -7.01 5.66 -3.12
CA CYS A 75 -5.92 5.60 -2.13
C CYS A 75 -4.69 4.86 -2.66
N ALA A 76 -4.88 3.70 -3.30
CA ALA A 76 -3.79 2.91 -3.88
C ALA A 76 -3.08 3.67 -5.01
N SER A 77 -3.85 4.34 -5.89
CA SER A 77 -3.30 5.15 -6.98
C SER A 77 -2.46 6.31 -6.46
N GLU A 78 -2.99 7.05 -5.50
CA GLU A 78 -2.32 8.21 -4.89
C GLU A 78 -1.05 7.79 -4.14
N PHE A 79 -1.12 6.70 -3.37
CA PHE A 79 0.05 6.17 -2.69
C PHE A 79 1.18 5.83 -3.67
N GLN A 80 0.91 5.11 -4.75
CA GLN A 80 1.94 4.76 -5.73
C GLN A 80 2.54 6.00 -6.41
N LYS A 81 1.72 7.02 -6.69
CA LYS A 81 2.20 8.29 -7.25
C LYS A 81 3.12 9.03 -6.27
N LEU A 82 2.73 9.14 -5.00
CA LEU A 82 3.53 9.80 -3.96
C LEU A 82 4.85 9.06 -3.71
N ILE A 83 4.85 7.73 -3.73
CA ILE A 83 6.07 6.93 -3.62
C ILE A 83 6.98 7.15 -4.84
N LYS A 84 6.42 7.18 -6.05
CA LYS A 84 7.17 7.48 -7.28
C LYS A 84 7.81 8.88 -7.21
N GLU A 85 7.07 9.88 -6.75
CA GLU A 85 7.57 11.24 -6.58
C GLU A 85 8.68 11.31 -5.53
N ARG A 86 8.45 10.71 -4.36
CA ARG A 86 9.46 10.60 -3.30
C ARG A 86 10.76 9.97 -3.81
N ASN A 87 10.65 8.91 -4.57
CA ASN A 87 11.79 8.16 -5.10
C ASN A 87 12.65 8.95 -6.10
N LYS A 88 12.16 10.05 -6.67
CA LYS A 88 12.99 10.94 -7.52
C LYS A 88 14.17 11.56 -6.75
N ASN A 89 13.99 11.74 -5.43
CA ASN A 89 14.98 12.37 -4.54
C ASN A 89 15.71 11.36 -3.65
N ILE A 90 15.62 10.07 -3.95
CA ILE A 90 16.26 8.98 -3.20
C ILE A 90 17.29 8.29 -4.09
N ASP A 91 18.45 7.95 -3.51
CA ASP A 91 19.48 7.14 -4.17
C ASP A 91 18.90 5.83 -4.68
N GLU A 92 19.31 5.38 -5.87
CA GLU A 92 18.70 4.24 -6.57
C GLU A 92 18.69 2.96 -5.72
N ASP A 93 19.73 2.73 -4.95
CA ASP A 93 19.90 1.56 -4.08
C ASP A 93 19.08 1.61 -2.78
N LYS A 94 18.45 2.77 -2.50
CA LYS A 94 17.60 3.01 -1.31
C LYS A 94 16.14 3.24 -1.66
N LYS A 95 15.78 3.30 -2.95
CA LYS A 95 14.40 3.45 -3.37
C LYS A 95 13.54 2.32 -2.84
N MET A 96 12.32 2.66 -2.43
CA MET A 96 11.30 1.67 -2.06
C MET A 96 10.20 1.68 -3.10
N GLU A 97 9.88 0.50 -3.60
CA GLU A 97 8.72 0.28 -4.45
C GLU A 97 7.75 -0.64 -3.72
N PHE A 98 6.48 -0.41 -3.92
CA PHE A 98 5.42 -1.19 -3.28
C PHE A 98 4.61 -1.93 -4.34
N ARG A 99 4.12 -3.11 -3.98
CA ARG A 99 3.05 -3.80 -4.72
C ARG A 99 1.78 -3.67 -3.93
N ILE A 100 0.64 -3.52 -4.60
CA ILE A 100 -0.65 -3.40 -3.95
C ILE A 100 -1.63 -4.39 -4.58
N GLY A 101 -2.34 -5.13 -3.72
CA GLY A 101 -3.43 -6.01 -4.09
C GLY A 101 -4.75 -5.56 -3.47
N LEU A 102 -5.80 -5.46 -4.28
CA LEU A 102 -7.14 -5.02 -3.86
C LEU A 102 -8.19 -6.08 -4.17
N ASN A 103 -8.99 -6.45 -3.17
CA ASN A 103 -10.11 -7.37 -3.35
C ASN A 103 -11.32 -6.94 -2.52
N MET A 104 -12.52 -7.17 -3.03
CA MET A 104 -13.78 -7.02 -2.29
C MET A 104 -14.35 -8.40 -2.00
N GLY A 105 -14.59 -8.72 -0.74
CA GLY A 105 -15.11 -10.04 -0.37
C GLY A 105 -15.57 -10.16 1.07
N ASP A 106 -16.11 -11.34 1.38
CA ASP A 106 -16.52 -11.71 2.72
C ASP A 106 -15.31 -12.01 3.60
N VAL A 107 -15.31 -11.45 4.80
CA VAL A 107 -14.24 -11.61 5.79
C VAL A 107 -14.81 -11.94 7.17
N ILE A 108 -14.04 -12.67 7.95
CA ILE A 108 -14.30 -12.99 9.34
C ILE A 108 -13.60 -11.96 10.22
N VAL A 109 -14.34 -11.40 11.16
CA VAL A 109 -13.83 -10.43 12.14
C VAL A 109 -13.46 -11.16 13.43
N GLU A 110 -12.19 -11.07 13.85
CA GLU A 110 -11.74 -11.58 15.15
C GLU A 110 -10.88 -10.52 15.85
N GLY A 111 -11.46 -9.87 16.86
CA GLY A 111 -10.84 -8.71 17.51
C GLY A 111 -10.68 -7.55 16.53
N THR A 112 -9.45 -7.10 16.32
CA THR A 112 -9.09 -6.07 15.33
C THR A 112 -8.71 -6.65 13.97
N ASN A 113 -8.50 -7.98 13.87
CA ASN A 113 -8.03 -8.64 12.66
C ASN A 113 -9.17 -9.10 11.77
N LEU A 114 -8.87 -9.21 10.47
CA LEU A 114 -9.73 -9.80 9.47
C LEU A 114 -9.08 -11.05 8.86
N TYR A 115 -9.88 -12.08 8.66
CA TYR A 115 -9.46 -13.35 8.10
C TYR A 115 -10.40 -13.81 7.00
N GLY A 116 -9.98 -14.78 6.22
CA GLY A 116 -10.82 -15.45 5.24
C GLY A 116 -10.30 -15.33 3.81
N GLU A 117 -11.06 -15.88 2.89
CA GLU A 117 -10.68 -15.96 1.48
C GLU A 117 -10.51 -14.57 0.85
N GLY A 118 -11.35 -13.59 1.27
CA GLY A 118 -11.24 -12.20 0.80
C GLY A 118 -9.86 -11.60 1.04
N VAL A 119 -9.25 -11.83 2.21
CA VAL A 119 -7.90 -11.38 2.55
C VAL A 119 -6.84 -12.15 1.74
N ASN A 120 -7.01 -13.46 1.62
CA ASN A 120 -6.07 -14.29 0.87
C ASN A 120 -6.02 -13.93 -0.61
N ILE A 121 -7.17 -13.59 -1.22
CA ILE A 121 -7.23 -13.13 -2.61
C ILE A 121 -6.49 -11.80 -2.76
N ALA A 122 -6.69 -10.84 -1.85
CA ALA A 122 -5.99 -9.56 -1.89
C ALA A 122 -4.46 -9.73 -1.82
N ALA A 123 -3.97 -10.62 -0.93
CA ALA A 123 -2.53 -10.93 -0.84
C ALA A 123 -1.98 -11.62 -2.12
N ARG A 124 -2.81 -12.43 -2.79
CA ARG A 124 -2.41 -13.04 -4.08
C ARG A 124 -2.35 -12.01 -5.21
N LEU A 125 -3.27 -11.06 -5.22
CA LEU A 125 -3.27 -9.95 -6.18
C LEU A 125 -2.08 -9.01 -5.94
N GLU A 126 -1.71 -8.77 -4.68
CA GLU A 126 -0.48 -8.04 -4.35
C GLU A 126 0.74 -8.72 -5.00
N ALA A 127 0.89 -10.04 -4.83
CA ALA A 127 1.99 -10.80 -5.41
C ALA A 127 2.01 -10.82 -6.96
N LEU A 128 0.87 -10.58 -7.62
CA LEU A 128 0.76 -10.43 -9.08
C LEU A 128 1.11 -9.02 -9.57
N ALA A 129 1.05 -8.02 -8.69
CA ALA A 129 1.34 -6.65 -9.07
C ALA A 129 2.82 -6.47 -9.46
N THR A 130 3.07 -5.65 -10.46
CA THR A 130 4.43 -5.20 -10.79
C THR A 130 4.95 -4.25 -9.72
N PRO A 131 6.27 -4.07 -9.55
CA PRO A 131 6.82 -3.01 -8.70
C PRO A 131 6.20 -1.65 -9.03
N GLY A 132 5.75 -0.90 -8.02
CA GLY A 132 5.03 0.35 -8.20
C GLY A 132 3.59 0.19 -8.72
N GLY A 133 3.08 -1.03 -8.88
CA GLY A 133 1.78 -1.32 -9.48
C GLY A 133 0.68 -1.64 -8.49
N VAL A 134 -0.55 -1.68 -8.99
CA VAL A 134 -1.76 -2.08 -8.27
C VAL A 134 -2.47 -3.16 -9.08
N CYS A 135 -2.76 -4.30 -8.45
CA CYS A 135 -3.54 -5.38 -9.03
C CYS A 135 -4.84 -5.55 -8.26
N LEU A 136 -5.95 -5.71 -8.95
CA LEU A 136 -7.28 -5.77 -8.34
C LEU A 136 -8.13 -6.91 -8.90
N SER A 137 -9.06 -7.40 -8.08
CA SER A 137 -10.01 -8.41 -8.51
C SER A 137 -11.06 -7.85 -9.45
N LYS A 138 -11.67 -8.74 -10.25
CA LYS A 138 -12.84 -8.38 -11.08
C LYS A 138 -13.95 -7.73 -10.27
N THR A 139 -14.18 -8.17 -9.03
CA THR A 139 -15.21 -7.58 -8.15
C THR A 139 -14.92 -6.10 -7.86
N ILE A 140 -13.68 -5.73 -7.57
CA ILE A 140 -13.29 -4.31 -7.42
C ILE A 140 -13.46 -3.57 -8.74
N TYR A 141 -12.94 -4.13 -9.85
CA TYR A 141 -13.05 -3.53 -11.18
C TYR A 141 -14.50 -3.18 -11.54
N ASP A 142 -15.43 -4.13 -11.39
CA ASP A 142 -16.85 -3.94 -11.72
C ASP A 142 -17.51 -2.83 -10.87
N LEU A 143 -17.02 -2.60 -9.64
CA LEU A 143 -17.54 -1.55 -8.76
C LEU A 143 -16.98 -0.16 -9.05
N VAL A 144 -15.80 -0.05 -9.67
CA VAL A 144 -15.08 1.22 -9.80
C VAL A 144 -14.96 1.74 -11.24
N ALA A 145 -14.94 0.86 -12.23
CA ALA A 145 -14.61 1.22 -13.61
C ALA A 145 -15.54 2.29 -14.22
N GLN A 146 -16.81 2.32 -13.83
CA GLN A 146 -17.77 3.34 -14.32
C GLN A 146 -17.93 4.53 -13.36
N LYS A 147 -17.24 4.55 -12.24
CA LYS A 147 -17.36 5.58 -11.19
C LYS A 147 -16.12 6.45 -11.08
N THR A 148 -15.09 6.10 -11.82
CA THR A 148 -13.80 6.80 -11.79
C THR A 148 -13.29 6.96 -13.21
N ASP A 149 -12.43 7.96 -13.43
CA ASP A 149 -11.69 8.15 -14.69
C ASP A 149 -10.40 7.31 -14.72
N LEU A 150 -10.27 6.31 -13.82
CA LEU A 150 -9.12 5.42 -13.75
C LEU A 150 -9.10 4.47 -14.94
N ILE A 151 -7.91 4.21 -15.46
CA ILE A 151 -7.69 3.31 -16.59
C ILE A 151 -7.17 1.98 -16.07
N PHE A 152 -7.79 0.90 -16.52
CA PHE A 152 -7.48 -0.46 -16.11
C PHE A 152 -7.07 -1.31 -17.31
N ASN A 153 -6.07 -2.16 -17.12
CA ASN A 153 -5.69 -3.19 -18.08
C ASN A 153 -6.17 -4.55 -17.57
N GLU A 154 -6.86 -5.30 -18.42
CA GLU A 154 -7.25 -6.67 -18.09
C GLU A 154 -6.03 -7.58 -18.15
N LEU A 155 -5.74 -8.28 -17.04
CA LEU A 155 -4.70 -9.30 -16.97
C LEU A 155 -5.25 -10.69 -17.32
N GLY A 156 -6.58 -10.80 -17.48
CA GLY A 156 -7.26 -12.05 -17.78
C GLY A 156 -7.29 -13.01 -16.60
N HIS A 157 -7.46 -14.29 -16.93
CA HIS A 157 -7.53 -15.37 -15.96
C HIS A 157 -6.15 -15.68 -15.38
N GLN A 158 -6.02 -15.55 -14.06
CA GLN A 158 -4.79 -15.80 -13.33
C GLN A 158 -4.97 -17.01 -12.40
N LYS A 159 -4.05 -17.94 -12.45
CA LYS A 159 -3.99 -19.07 -11.53
C LYS A 159 -2.90 -18.81 -10.48
N VAL A 160 -3.30 -18.44 -9.28
CA VAL A 160 -2.36 -18.15 -8.20
C VAL A 160 -2.55 -19.13 -7.06
N LYS A 161 -1.57 -20.00 -6.83
CA LYS A 161 -1.66 -21.14 -5.93
C LYS A 161 -2.90 -21.99 -6.29
N ASN A 162 -3.86 -22.13 -5.37
CA ASN A 162 -5.07 -22.94 -5.57
C ASN A 162 -6.32 -22.08 -5.87
N THR A 163 -6.13 -20.86 -6.39
CA THR A 163 -7.23 -19.94 -6.71
C THR A 163 -7.14 -19.50 -8.16
N ASP A 164 -8.27 -19.62 -8.85
CA ASP A 164 -8.47 -19.08 -10.18
C ASP A 164 -9.26 -17.77 -10.06
N LEU A 165 -8.73 -16.68 -10.60
CA LEU A 165 -9.35 -15.36 -10.53
C LEU A 165 -9.06 -14.54 -11.78
N ASN A 166 -10.00 -13.65 -12.14
CA ASN A 166 -9.75 -12.63 -13.15
C ASN A 166 -9.18 -11.40 -12.46
N ALA A 167 -8.02 -10.96 -12.95
CA ALA A 167 -7.28 -9.83 -12.40
C ALA A 167 -7.20 -8.67 -13.38
N TYR A 168 -7.07 -7.47 -12.83
CA TYR A 168 -6.88 -6.22 -13.55
C TYR A 168 -5.71 -5.45 -12.92
N SER A 169 -4.93 -4.76 -13.74
CA SER A 169 -3.95 -3.79 -13.26
C SER A 169 -4.46 -2.37 -13.47
N LEU A 170 -4.11 -1.48 -12.53
CA LEU A 170 -4.39 -0.06 -12.64
C LEU A 170 -3.27 0.62 -13.43
N ASN A 171 -3.61 1.41 -14.44
CA ASN A 171 -2.67 2.28 -15.12
C ASN A 171 -2.50 3.58 -14.34
N ILE A 172 -1.44 3.66 -13.56
CA ILE A 172 -1.18 4.78 -12.65
C ILE A 172 -0.69 6.03 -13.41
N GLU A 173 -0.02 5.85 -14.55
CA GLU A 173 0.60 6.94 -15.31
C GLU A 173 -0.42 7.83 -16.03
N GLU A 174 -1.51 7.24 -16.49
CA GLU A 174 -2.57 7.97 -17.23
C GLU A 174 -3.62 8.62 -16.33
N TYR A 175 -3.61 8.35 -15.04
CA TYR A 175 -4.52 8.99 -14.08
C TYR A 175 -3.92 10.30 -13.56
N ASP A 176 -4.28 11.41 -14.15
CA ASP A 176 -3.74 12.75 -13.81
C ASP A 176 -4.63 13.57 -12.87
N LYS A 177 -5.77 13.00 -12.42
CA LYS A 177 -6.69 13.67 -11.51
C LYS A 177 -6.47 13.21 -10.07
N GLY A 178 -6.13 14.12 -9.17
CA GLY A 178 -6.15 13.89 -7.72
C GLY A 178 -4.90 14.32 -6.97
N ILE A 179 -3.72 14.20 -7.55
CA ILE A 179 -2.50 14.71 -6.93
C ILE A 179 -2.02 15.90 -7.76
N ASN A 180 -2.45 17.10 -7.36
CA ASN A 180 -1.94 18.34 -7.91
C ASN A 180 -0.63 18.75 -7.19
N GLU A 181 0.10 19.71 -7.74
CA GLU A 181 1.32 20.24 -7.15
C GLU A 181 1.08 20.80 -5.74
N GLU A 182 -0.10 21.31 -5.46
CA GLU A 182 -0.50 21.84 -4.16
C GLU A 182 -0.62 20.72 -3.11
N TYR A 183 -1.16 19.55 -3.48
CA TYR A 183 -1.22 18.39 -2.60
C TYR A 183 0.20 17.82 -2.32
N ILE A 184 1.03 17.70 -3.34
CA ILE A 184 2.44 17.30 -3.18
C ILE A 184 3.17 18.27 -2.26
N SER A 185 2.97 19.57 -2.45
CA SER A 185 3.55 20.61 -1.59
C SER A 185 3.06 20.52 -0.15
N SER A 186 1.79 20.22 0.08
CA SER A 186 1.24 20.03 1.42
C SER A 186 1.79 18.80 2.14
N MET A 187 2.26 17.82 1.39
CA MET A 187 2.88 16.58 1.88
C MET A 187 4.41 16.61 1.87
N GLU A 188 5.03 17.75 1.52
CA GLU A 188 6.49 17.85 1.35
C GLU A 188 7.28 17.30 2.54
N ASP A 189 6.88 17.62 3.78
CA ASP A 189 7.58 17.17 4.98
C ASP A 189 7.45 15.65 5.22
N VAL A 190 6.39 15.04 4.69
CA VAL A 190 6.13 13.59 4.81
C VAL A 190 6.81 12.82 3.66
N ILE A 191 6.87 13.44 2.48
CA ILE A 191 7.46 12.85 1.27
C ILE A 191 8.99 12.90 1.33
N LYS A 192 9.58 13.95 1.95
CA LYS A 192 11.04 14.09 2.06
C LYS A 192 11.66 12.93 2.83
N PRO A 193 12.81 12.40 2.36
CA PRO A 193 13.53 11.40 3.12
C PRO A 193 13.96 11.98 4.48
N PRO A 194 14.04 11.15 5.54
CA PRO A 194 14.50 11.62 6.83
C PRO A 194 15.94 12.15 6.72
N THR A 195 16.15 13.39 7.12
CA THR A 195 17.48 14.02 7.13
C THR A 195 18.11 13.87 8.50
N ILE A 196 19.25 13.18 8.59
CA ILE A 196 20.04 13.09 9.82
C ILE A 196 21.00 14.27 9.83
N ALA A 197 20.78 15.22 10.72
CA ALA A 197 21.78 16.27 11.00
C ALA A 197 22.82 15.70 11.96
N VAL A 198 24.03 15.43 11.46
CA VAL A 198 25.19 15.12 12.31
C VAL A 198 25.74 16.43 12.85
N LEU A 199 25.42 16.76 14.10
CA LEU A 199 26.03 17.88 14.79
C LEU A 199 27.44 17.49 15.22
N PRO A 200 28.50 18.22 14.81
CA PRO A 200 29.84 17.94 15.28
C PRO A 200 29.93 18.23 16.79
N PHE A 201 30.24 17.22 17.57
CA PHE A 201 30.56 17.41 18.99
C PHE A 201 31.92 18.19 19.08
N LYS A 202 31.83 19.40 19.61
CA LYS A 202 33.05 20.13 19.99
C LYS A 202 33.45 19.58 21.34
N ASN A 203 34.62 18.89 21.39
CA ASN A 203 35.18 18.44 22.65
C ASN A 203 35.57 19.69 23.47
N MET A 204 34.86 19.89 24.60
CA MET A 204 35.08 21.01 25.53
C MET A 204 35.93 20.59 26.73
N SER A 205 36.72 19.52 26.65
CA SER A 205 37.72 19.24 27.65
C SER A 205 38.95 20.13 27.38
N ASN A 206 39.06 21.22 28.11
CA ASN A 206 40.31 21.88 28.37
C ASN A 206 41.09 21.02 29.36
N ASP A 207 42.18 20.41 28.94
CA ASP A 207 43.40 20.16 29.73
C ASP A 207 44.62 20.40 28.83
#